data_efed234a458a8220ea74a54fad071b49
#
_entry.id   efed234a458a8220ea74a54fad071b49
#
_cell.length_a   1.000
_cell.length_b   1.000
_cell.length_c   1.000
_cell.angle_alpha   90.00
_cell.angle_beta   90.00
_cell.angle_gamma   90.00
#
_symmetry.space_group_name_H-M   'P 1'
#
loop_
_entity.id
_entity.type
_entity.pdbx_description
1 polymer ?
#
loop_
_entity_poly.entity_id
_entity_poly.type
_entity_poly.pdbx_seq_one_letter_code
_entity_poly.pdbx_strand_id
1 'polypeptide(L)'
;MPETYMEVRMEHTEGFARKAEVLVDEESLIVCDGVSTPEVRCTPGVLESVRFSYPSLEGFEWPQAVKDNPSNRVRLEHVRGWSYAGFGRVISIMPVTIDFGFLQLEDPNWSDDKSLEGKYVKVMIDRLDMGIDDGKQWPEELR
;
A
#
# COMPACT_ATOMS: atom_id res chain seq x y z
N MET A 1 -16.45 -1.06 -5.30
CA MET A 1 -15.34 -2.00 -5.20
C MET A 1 -14.12 -1.32 -4.64
N PRO A 2 -13.49 -1.96 -3.71
CA PRO A 2 -12.24 -1.41 -3.21
C PRO A 2 -11.18 -1.40 -4.30
N GLU A 3 -10.60 -0.25 -4.49
CA GLU A 3 -9.54 -0.09 -5.48
C GLU A 3 -8.21 -0.66 -5.01
N THR A 4 -8.21 -1.25 -3.81
CA THR A 4 -7.01 -1.85 -3.24
C THR A 4 -6.81 -3.30 -3.64
N TYR A 5 -7.77 -3.88 -4.36
CA TYR A 5 -7.64 -5.24 -4.86
C TYR A 5 -7.16 -5.22 -6.29
N MET A 6 -6.12 -5.94 -6.58
CA MET A 6 -5.57 -5.96 -7.92
C MET A 6 -4.80 -7.24 -8.18
N GLU A 7 -4.64 -7.55 -9.46
CA GLU A 7 -3.84 -8.68 -9.88
C GLU A 7 -2.38 -8.29 -9.86
N VAL A 8 -1.56 -9.11 -9.26
CA VAL A 8 -0.12 -8.88 -9.22
C VAL A 8 0.60 -10.16 -9.61
N ARG A 9 1.83 -10.01 -10.07
CA ARG A 9 2.72 -11.13 -10.34
C ARG A 9 3.78 -11.20 -9.27
N MET A 10 3.87 -12.34 -8.59
CA MET A 10 4.91 -12.57 -7.62
C MET A 10 6.20 -12.88 -8.35
N GLU A 11 7.24 -12.09 -8.11
CA GLU A 11 8.55 -12.32 -8.72
C GLU A 11 9.49 -13.07 -7.79
N HIS A 12 9.47 -12.72 -6.52
CA HIS A 12 10.41 -13.30 -5.57
C HIS A 12 9.93 -13.04 -4.15
N THR A 13 10.19 -14.01 -3.26
CA THR A 13 9.96 -13.79 -1.85
C THR A 13 11.12 -14.36 -1.05
N GLU A 14 11.58 -13.60 -0.06
CA GLU A 14 12.65 -14.02 0.84
C GLU A 14 12.03 -14.52 2.12
N GLY A 15 12.40 -15.71 2.50
CA GLY A 15 11.83 -16.46 3.60
C GLY A 15 11.51 -15.67 4.87
N PHE A 16 12.47 -15.62 5.76
CA PHE A 16 12.20 -15.02 7.07
C PHE A 16 12.04 -13.52 7.03
N ALA A 17 12.65 -12.86 6.06
CA ALA A 17 12.51 -11.41 5.91
C ALA A 17 11.13 -11.03 5.40
N ARG A 18 10.38 -12.00 4.85
CA ARG A 18 9.04 -11.78 4.33
C ARG A 18 8.99 -10.65 3.30
N LYS A 19 10.04 -10.56 2.54
CA LYS A 19 10.16 -9.54 1.51
C LYS A 19 9.85 -10.18 0.17
N ALA A 20 9.00 -9.54 -0.63
CA ALA A 20 8.66 -10.01 -1.95
C ALA A 20 8.80 -8.89 -2.96
N GLU A 21 9.17 -9.27 -4.17
CA GLU A 21 9.16 -8.35 -5.29
C GLU A 21 7.99 -8.74 -6.17
N VAL A 22 7.12 -7.77 -6.46
CA VAL A 22 5.91 -8.01 -7.23
C VAL A 22 5.81 -7.00 -8.35
N LEU A 23 5.12 -7.38 -9.43
CA LEU A 23 4.82 -6.48 -10.54
C LEU A 23 3.35 -6.09 -10.48
N VAL A 24 3.10 -4.79 -10.52
CA VAL A 24 1.75 -4.23 -10.59
C VAL A 24 1.78 -3.26 -11.76
N ASP A 25 1.00 -3.53 -12.81
CA ASP A 25 0.99 -2.69 -14.01
C ASP A 25 2.40 -2.42 -14.54
N GLU A 26 3.22 -3.47 -14.58
CA GLU A 26 4.61 -3.41 -15.04
C GLU A 26 5.55 -2.60 -14.14
N GLU A 27 5.05 -2.12 -13.00
CA GLU A 27 5.89 -1.46 -12.01
C GLU A 27 6.31 -2.45 -10.94
N SER A 28 7.60 -2.47 -10.63
CA SER A 28 8.14 -3.37 -9.62
C SER A 28 7.98 -2.76 -8.23
N LEU A 29 7.46 -3.54 -7.30
CA LEU A 29 7.32 -3.14 -5.90
C LEU A 29 7.98 -4.16 -5.02
N ILE A 30 8.68 -3.67 -4.00
CA ILE A 30 9.18 -4.52 -2.92
C ILE A 30 8.24 -4.32 -1.75
N VAL A 31 7.69 -5.41 -1.26
CA VAL A 31 6.63 -5.37 -0.24
C VAL A 31 6.93 -6.35 0.87
N CYS A 32 6.28 -6.14 2.01
CA CYS A 32 6.28 -7.12 3.09
C CYS A 32 5.24 -8.18 2.73
N ASP A 33 5.70 -9.41 2.57
CA ASP A 33 4.88 -10.51 2.09
C ASP A 33 4.02 -11.08 3.21
N GLY A 34 2.75 -10.71 3.23
CA GLY A 34 1.77 -11.26 4.16
C GLY A 34 0.99 -12.44 3.58
N VAL A 35 1.35 -12.89 2.38
CA VAL A 35 0.67 -13.98 1.70
C VAL A 35 1.30 -15.32 2.03
N SER A 36 2.64 -15.38 2.04
CA SER A 36 3.37 -16.60 2.33
C SER A 36 3.41 -16.89 3.83
N THR A 37 3.43 -18.16 4.18
CA THR A 37 3.60 -18.60 5.56
C THR A 37 4.89 -19.41 5.68
N PRO A 38 5.34 -19.72 6.91
CA PRO A 38 6.52 -20.57 7.05
C PRO A 38 6.38 -21.93 6.38
N GLU A 39 5.17 -22.48 6.35
CA GLU A 39 4.92 -23.80 5.75
C GLU A 39 4.60 -23.69 4.25
N VAL A 40 3.96 -22.60 3.84
CA VAL A 40 3.51 -22.43 2.46
C VAL A 40 4.04 -21.09 1.96
N ARG A 41 4.94 -21.16 0.99
CA ARG A 41 5.48 -19.95 0.38
C ARG A 41 4.83 -19.75 -0.97
N CYS A 42 4.56 -18.48 -1.28
CA CYS A 42 4.10 -18.14 -2.62
C CYS A 42 5.26 -18.31 -3.58
N THR A 43 5.04 -19.10 -4.63
CA THR A 43 6.02 -19.23 -5.70
C THR A 43 5.78 -18.13 -6.72
N PRO A 44 6.81 -17.80 -7.53
CA PRO A 44 6.61 -16.83 -8.60
C PRO A 44 5.45 -17.24 -9.50
N GLY A 45 4.64 -16.26 -9.87
CA GLY A 45 3.46 -16.49 -10.69
C GLY A 45 2.49 -15.34 -10.54
N VAL A 46 1.27 -15.53 -10.99
CA VAL A 46 0.23 -14.50 -10.93
C VAL A 46 -0.59 -14.68 -9.68
N LEU A 47 -0.75 -13.60 -8.93
CA LEU A 47 -1.61 -13.55 -7.75
C LEU A 47 -2.78 -12.62 -8.05
N GLU A 48 -3.96 -13.03 -7.62
CA GLU A 48 -5.16 -12.22 -7.78
C GLU A 48 -5.70 -11.87 -6.40
N SER A 49 -6.47 -10.78 -6.35
CA SER A 49 -7.17 -10.37 -5.13
C SER A 49 -6.22 -10.13 -3.97
N VAL A 50 -5.08 -9.52 -4.25
CA VAL A 50 -4.21 -9.08 -3.18
C VAL A 50 -4.59 -7.67 -2.77
N ARG A 51 -4.26 -7.35 -1.53
CA ARG A 51 -4.50 -6.04 -0.98
C ARG A 51 -3.20 -5.48 -0.44
N PHE A 52 -2.93 -4.23 -0.79
CA PHE A 52 -1.78 -3.51 -0.25
C PHE A 52 -2.25 -2.56 0.84
N SER A 53 -1.45 -2.42 1.86
CA SER A 53 -1.74 -1.51 2.97
C SER A 53 -0.44 -1.09 3.63
N TYR A 54 -0.53 -0.12 4.52
CA TYR A 54 0.63 0.31 5.29
C TYR A 54 0.17 0.85 6.64
N PRO A 55 1.05 0.78 7.66
CA PRO A 55 0.67 1.22 8.99
C PRO A 55 0.69 2.74 9.10
N SER A 56 -0.10 3.24 10.04
CA SER A 56 -0.04 4.64 10.44
C SER A 56 1.27 4.91 11.17
N LEU A 57 1.85 6.09 10.95
CA LEU A 57 3.06 6.50 11.64
C LEU A 57 2.74 7.52 12.71
N GLU A 58 3.47 7.44 13.82
CA GLU A 58 3.31 8.38 14.90
C GLU A 58 3.60 9.80 14.43
N GLY A 59 2.77 10.74 14.87
CA GLY A 59 2.94 12.14 14.54
C GLY A 59 2.38 12.54 13.18
N PHE A 60 1.72 11.64 12.47
CA PHE A 60 1.16 11.98 11.16
C PHE A 60 0.02 13.00 11.30
N GLU A 61 0.03 14.01 10.44
CA GLU A 61 -1.05 15.01 10.37
C GLU A 61 -1.32 15.38 8.91
N TRP A 62 -2.59 15.43 8.54
CA TRP A 62 -2.99 15.74 7.17
C TRP A 62 -2.54 17.13 6.70
N PRO A 63 -2.61 18.20 7.52
CA PRO A 63 -2.13 19.50 7.05
C PRO A 63 -0.66 19.48 6.64
N GLN A 64 0.16 18.74 7.38
CA GLN A 64 1.57 18.62 7.03
C GLN A 64 1.75 17.80 5.75
N ALA A 65 0.97 16.73 5.60
CA ALA A 65 1.01 15.89 4.40
C ALA A 65 0.72 16.71 3.15
N VAL A 66 -0.25 17.62 3.23
CA VAL A 66 -0.55 18.51 2.10
C VAL A 66 0.62 19.44 1.82
N LYS A 67 1.21 20.03 2.84
CA LYS A 67 2.35 20.94 2.67
C LYS A 67 3.54 20.25 2.05
N ASP A 68 3.70 18.97 2.30
CA ASP A 68 4.87 18.21 1.85
C ASP A 68 4.78 17.78 0.39
N ASN A 69 3.66 18.08 -0.29
CA ASN A 69 3.53 17.79 -1.72
C ASN A 69 3.11 19.05 -2.49
N PRO A 70 3.93 20.10 -2.48
CA PRO A 70 3.55 21.36 -3.10
C PRO A 70 3.52 21.31 -4.63
N SER A 71 4.18 20.32 -5.23
CA SER A 71 4.25 20.21 -6.68
C SER A 71 3.18 19.27 -7.25
N ASN A 72 2.24 18.83 -6.42
CA ASN A 72 1.15 17.94 -6.83
C ASN A 72 1.65 16.68 -7.53
N ARG A 73 2.66 16.07 -6.94
CA ARG A 73 3.26 14.85 -7.49
C ARG A 73 2.36 13.65 -7.25
N VAL A 74 2.41 12.70 -8.16
CA VAL A 74 1.69 11.43 -8.07
C VAL A 74 2.67 10.32 -8.41
N ARG A 75 3.21 9.66 -7.39
CA ARG A 75 4.17 8.57 -7.58
C ARG A 75 4.51 7.92 -6.24
N LEU A 76 4.99 6.69 -6.32
CA LEU A 76 5.61 6.02 -5.18
C LEU A 76 7.12 6.03 -5.41
N GLU A 77 7.86 6.59 -4.47
CA GLU A 77 9.32 6.60 -4.53
C GLU A 77 9.87 5.60 -3.54
N HIS A 78 10.59 4.62 -4.05
CA HIS A 78 11.23 3.62 -3.21
C HIS A 78 12.33 4.27 -2.37
N VAL A 79 12.29 4.02 -1.06
CA VAL A 79 13.31 4.52 -0.15
C VAL A 79 14.33 3.42 0.12
N ARG A 80 13.89 2.32 0.71
CA ARG A 80 14.72 1.13 0.92
C ARG A 80 13.83 0.00 1.39
N GLY A 81 14.26 -1.25 1.10
CA GLY A 81 13.46 -2.41 1.48
C GLY A 81 12.02 -2.26 1.02
N TRP A 82 11.08 -2.29 1.94
CA TRP A 82 9.66 -2.12 1.67
C TRP A 82 9.13 -0.73 2.06
N SER A 83 10.04 0.24 2.22
CA SER A 83 9.67 1.60 2.60
C SER A 83 9.57 2.51 1.39
N TYR A 84 8.59 3.39 1.38
CA TYR A 84 8.32 4.29 0.27
C TYR A 84 7.96 5.68 0.76
N ALA A 85 8.22 6.66 -0.09
CA ALA A 85 7.61 7.98 0.02
C ALA A 85 6.48 8.01 -1.00
N GLY A 86 5.26 8.14 -0.54
CA GLY A 86 4.09 8.14 -1.40
C GLY A 86 3.59 9.55 -1.66
N PHE A 87 3.49 9.92 -2.92
CA PHE A 87 2.94 11.19 -3.34
C PHE A 87 1.67 10.88 -4.11
N GLY A 88 0.56 11.46 -3.72
CA GLY A 88 -0.68 11.14 -4.38
C GLY A 88 -1.79 12.14 -4.12
N ARG A 89 -2.90 11.88 -4.78
CA ARG A 89 -4.09 12.72 -4.68
C ARG A 89 -5.15 11.99 -3.86
N VAL A 90 -5.73 12.67 -2.91
CA VAL A 90 -6.84 12.11 -2.13
C VAL A 90 -8.07 12.06 -3.01
N ILE A 91 -8.59 10.87 -3.24
CA ILE A 91 -9.76 10.67 -4.11
C ILE A 91 -11.05 10.39 -3.34
N SER A 92 -10.94 10.03 -2.08
CA SER A 92 -12.12 9.88 -1.22
C SER A 92 -11.70 9.97 0.23
N ILE A 93 -12.68 10.15 1.11
CA ILE A 93 -12.48 10.15 2.56
C ILE A 93 -13.45 9.15 3.19
N MET A 94 -13.17 8.74 4.42
CA MET A 94 -13.98 7.80 5.21
C MET A 94 -14.22 6.47 4.49
N PRO A 95 -13.20 5.70 4.11
CA PRO A 95 -11.79 5.89 4.42
C PRO A 95 -11.11 6.82 3.44
N VAL A 96 -10.01 7.41 3.89
CA VAL A 96 -9.17 8.19 2.99
C VAL A 96 -8.50 7.25 2.01
N THR A 97 -8.69 7.51 0.72
CA THR A 97 -8.06 6.74 -0.34
C THR A 97 -7.19 7.67 -1.16
N ILE A 98 -5.96 7.23 -1.41
CA ILE A 98 -4.97 8.03 -2.13
C ILE A 98 -4.60 7.33 -3.42
N ASP A 99 -4.60 8.10 -4.50
CA ASP A 99 -4.16 7.63 -5.81
C ASP A 99 -2.69 7.99 -5.99
N PHE A 100 -1.83 6.97 -6.02
CA PHE A 100 -0.39 7.14 -6.20
C PHE A 100 0.03 6.95 -7.67
N GLY A 101 -0.93 6.89 -8.57
CA GLY A 101 -0.70 6.69 -9.98
C GLY A 101 -1.15 5.30 -10.42
N PHE A 102 -0.25 4.35 -10.41
CA PHE A 102 -0.62 2.98 -10.80
C PHE A 102 -1.31 2.20 -9.68
N LEU A 103 -1.43 2.78 -8.50
CA LEU A 103 -1.92 2.11 -7.31
C LEU A 103 -2.76 3.07 -6.49
N GLN A 104 -3.93 2.60 -6.05
CA GLN A 104 -4.79 3.37 -5.16
C GLN A 104 -4.90 2.61 -3.85
N LEU A 105 -4.61 3.28 -2.73
CA LEU A 105 -4.56 2.64 -1.43
C LEU A 105 -5.39 3.40 -0.41
N GLU A 106 -6.03 2.65 0.48
CA GLU A 106 -6.66 3.23 1.66
C GLU A 106 -5.57 3.61 2.65
N ASP A 107 -5.65 4.83 3.17
CA ASP A 107 -4.72 5.31 4.17
C ASP A 107 -5.23 4.95 5.57
N PRO A 108 -4.36 4.54 6.48
CA PRO A 108 -4.78 4.16 7.82
C PRO A 108 -5.20 5.34 8.70
N ASN A 109 -4.90 6.58 8.27
CA ASN A 109 -5.22 7.76 9.06
C ASN A 109 -6.59 8.29 8.68
N TRP A 110 -7.54 8.15 9.60
CA TRP A 110 -8.92 8.54 9.35
C TRP A 110 -9.08 10.05 9.25
N SER A 111 -10.01 10.50 8.42
CA SER A 111 -10.42 11.91 8.37
C SER A 111 -11.85 12.01 7.84
N ASP A 112 -12.62 12.93 8.41
CA ASP A 112 -13.93 13.29 7.90
C ASP A 112 -13.91 14.68 7.24
N ASP A 113 -12.74 15.23 7.05
CA ASP A 113 -12.59 16.56 6.46
C ASP A 113 -12.76 16.48 4.94
N LYS A 114 -13.93 16.88 4.45
CA LYS A 114 -14.25 16.81 3.04
C LYS A 114 -13.34 17.68 2.19
N SER A 115 -12.75 18.73 2.76
CA SER A 115 -11.85 19.58 2.00
C SER A 115 -10.55 18.88 1.61
N LEU A 116 -10.30 17.70 2.24
CA LEU A 116 -9.13 16.92 1.90
C LEU A 116 -9.25 16.25 0.52
N GLU A 117 -10.48 15.99 0.07
CA GLU A 117 -10.67 15.40 -1.25
C GLU A 117 -10.10 16.30 -2.34
N GLY A 118 -9.34 15.70 -3.24
CA GLY A 118 -8.70 16.41 -4.33
C GLY A 118 -7.36 17.02 -4.00
N LYS A 119 -6.97 17.02 -2.72
CA LYS A 119 -5.66 17.55 -2.33
C LYS A 119 -4.57 16.55 -2.61
N TYR A 120 -3.38 17.07 -2.90
CA TYR A 120 -2.20 16.26 -3.13
C TYR A 120 -1.40 16.21 -1.84
N VAL A 121 -1.00 15.00 -1.45
CA VAL A 121 -0.35 14.76 -0.15
C VAL A 121 0.91 13.94 -0.35
N LYS A 122 1.78 14.03 0.66
CA LYS A 122 2.92 13.12 0.78
C LYS A 122 2.73 12.31 2.05
N VAL A 123 2.80 11.00 1.93
CA VAL A 123 2.75 10.12 3.08
C VAL A 123 4.00 9.24 3.09
N MET A 124 4.54 9.00 4.28
CA MET A 124 5.66 8.08 4.42
C MET A 124 5.10 6.71 4.72
N ILE A 125 5.54 5.75 3.94
CA ILE A 125 5.15 4.36 4.07
C ILE A 125 6.36 3.62 4.61
N ASP A 126 6.33 3.32 5.90
CA ASP A 126 7.45 2.64 6.54
C ASP A 126 7.53 1.19 6.07
N ARG A 127 6.37 0.58 5.83
CA ARG A 127 6.30 -0.79 5.37
C ARG A 127 5.08 -0.96 4.48
N LEU A 128 5.32 -1.26 3.21
CA LEU A 128 4.22 -1.57 2.30
C LEU A 128 3.90 -3.06 2.43
N ASP A 129 2.73 -3.36 2.95
CA ASP A 129 2.28 -4.72 3.21
C ASP A 129 1.43 -5.24 2.06
N MET A 130 1.60 -6.52 1.75
CA MET A 130 0.76 -7.21 0.79
C MET A 130 0.06 -8.36 1.49
N GLY A 131 -1.25 -8.45 1.33
CA GLY A 131 -2.05 -9.52 1.88
C GLY A 131 -3.00 -10.08 0.86
N ILE A 132 -3.57 -11.22 1.16
CA ILE A 132 -4.62 -11.80 0.35
C ILE A 132 -5.95 -11.37 0.93
N ASP A 133 -6.87 -10.99 0.05
CA ASP A 133 -8.25 -10.78 0.46
C ASP A 133 -9.14 -11.46 -0.56
N ASP A 134 -9.56 -12.66 -0.23
CA ASP A 134 -10.43 -13.47 -1.09
C ASP A 134 -11.87 -13.45 -0.61
N GLY A 135 -12.24 -12.44 0.16
CA GLY A 135 -13.57 -12.31 0.73
C GLY A 135 -13.74 -13.06 2.03
N LYS A 136 -12.69 -13.66 2.54
CA LYS A 136 -12.70 -14.38 3.80
C LYS A 136 -11.92 -13.61 4.84
N GLN A 137 -12.24 -13.86 6.10
CA GLN A 137 -11.47 -13.29 7.17
C GLN A 137 -10.16 -14.03 7.33
N TRP A 138 -9.13 -13.29 7.71
CA TRP A 138 -7.84 -13.87 8.04
C TRP A 138 -7.98 -14.78 9.25
N PRO A 139 -7.23 -15.90 9.31
CA PRO A 139 -7.10 -16.66 10.53
C PRO A 139 -6.60 -15.77 11.67
N GLU A 140 -7.06 -16.06 12.89
CA GLU A 140 -6.74 -15.19 14.02
C GLU A 140 -5.23 -15.03 14.22
N GLU A 141 -4.46 -16.06 14.00
CA GLU A 141 -3.02 -16.00 14.17
C GLU A 141 -2.32 -15.14 13.13
N LEU A 142 -3.03 -14.68 12.12
CA LEU A 142 -2.48 -13.81 11.08
C LEU A 142 -3.00 -12.38 11.18
N ARG A 143 -3.84 -12.11 12.15
CA ARG A 143 -4.41 -10.77 12.31
C ARG A 143 -3.55 -9.90 13.19
#